data_1ad330b0d3f4f01cae42710d78b91720
#
_entry.id   1ad330b0d3f4f01cae42710d78b91720
#
_cell.length_a   1.000
_cell.length_b   1.000
_cell.length_c   1.000
_cell.angle_alpha   90.00
_cell.angle_beta   90.00
_cell.angle_gamma   90.00
#
_symmetry.space_group_name_H-M   'P 1'
#
loop_
_entity.id
_entity.type
_entity.pdbx_description
1 polymer ?
#
loop_
_entity_poly.entity_id
_entity_poly.type
_entity_poly.pdbx_seq_one_letter_code
_entity_poly.pdbx_strand_id
1 'polypeptide(L)'
;GDVANGGDYSLIERFADLDRQIWDAKGLDRMYGRQIDLITDPRWGRNVTTFTEDPAVMANITTALIKGYQGGTDGLQPNGVGLIVKHFPGDSASYNGFKSHYKTGQWRMYRTENAMEKYFLPGFQAAVDCKTAGIMSCYSRPMPINANQTYRGVDINSDSVATSYNATLLQTLLRDTMGFEGFVNTDSNILFDIPWGVEELTPLERIALMYNAGSDIIGDWWGQPIDYSLALEAYSKGMIQEEALTRATTKNVVSLLESDRFENPYKDLQTSLAAEAAYAPKVETLALEMSTKSLVLLKNHNNVLPLKETGKKVFVASFTRNGEDDNKLANWNRTLTEAGYVIVEKAGEADIVLLDVKPDFPANNGCMNTLDLVEDLEVAEYDTNTGMKTGGMTDLTTLMDVKKIKKYAKAVHANGGVVICSLTLSAPWILTKLEPYCDAILVNFASVTELAGLSELVTITDLQLQVLSGAIMPTGKLPVTLPSCTAVLEVTDTEIDAVRLSQRRARL
;
A
#
# COMPACT_ATOMS: atom_id res chain seq x y z
N GLY A 1 -4.89 4.29 -5.41
CA GLY A 1 -4.17 3.88 -6.64
C GLY A 1 -5.05 3.94 -7.88
N ASP A 2 -6.12 3.20 -7.89
CA ASP A 2 -7.06 3.04 -9.01
C ASP A 2 -7.76 4.34 -9.43
N VAL A 3 -8.20 5.16 -8.48
CA VAL A 3 -8.74 6.51 -8.74
C VAL A 3 -7.67 7.41 -9.36
N ALA A 4 -6.45 7.39 -8.81
CA ALA A 4 -5.33 8.18 -9.32
C ALA A 4 -4.88 7.76 -10.71
N ASN A 5 -4.87 6.45 -11.00
CA ASN A 5 -4.60 5.94 -12.35
C ASN A 5 -5.71 6.31 -13.33
N GLY A 6 -6.91 6.65 -12.84
CA GLY A 6 -7.97 7.34 -13.58
C GLY A 6 -7.73 8.83 -13.79
N GLY A 7 -6.74 9.43 -13.13
CA GLY A 7 -6.35 10.84 -13.24
C GLY A 7 -7.05 11.79 -12.26
N ASP A 8 -7.82 11.28 -11.28
CA ASP A 8 -8.55 12.12 -10.32
C ASP A 8 -7.73 12.38 -9.04
N TYR A 9 -6.70 13.20 -9.16
CA TYR A 9 -5.87 13.61 -8.02
C TYR A 9 -6.60 14.59 -7.08
N SER A 10 -7.60 15.32 -7.57
CA SER A 10 -8.38 16.23 -6.73
C SER A 10 -9.20 15.48 -5.67
N LEU A 11 -9.64 14.27 -5.97
CA LEU A 11 -10.33 13.43 -5.01
C LEU A 11 -9.40 12.95 -3.90
N ILE A 12 -8.13 12.69 -4.22
CA ILE A 12 -7.10 12.34 -3.23
C ILE A 12 -6.81 13.54 -2.31
N GLU A 13 -6.69 14.73 -2.88
CA GLU A 13 -6.51 15.96 -2.11
C GLU A 13 -7.68 16.21 -1.16
N ARG A 14 -8.93 16.07 -1.63
CA ARG A 14 -10.14 16.21 -0.81
C ARG A 14 -10.20 15.19 0.33
N PHE A 15 -9.81 13.95 0.05
CA PHE A 15 -9.68 12.92 1.08
C PHE A 15 -8.65 13.33 2.14
N ALA A 16 -7.46 13.73 1.70
CA ALA A 16 -6.38 14.14 2.58
C ALA A 16 -6.74 15.37 3.43
N ASP A 17 -7.43 16.35 2.85
CA ASP A 17 -7.89 17.54 3.56
C ASP A 17 -8.98 17.22 4.60
N LEU A 18 -9.93 16.35 4.27
CA LEU A 18 -10.96 15.93 5.23
C LEU A 18 -10.34 15.15 6.40
N ASP A 19 -9.44 14.22 6.12
CA ASP A 19 -8.72 13.45 7.14
C ASP A 19 -7.85 14.37 8.01
N ARG A 20 -7.17 15.35 7.43
CA ARG A 20 -6.45 16.41 8.14
C ARG A 20 -7.37 17.14 9.14
N GLN A 21 -8.56 17.56 8.71
CA GLN A 21 -9.49 18.27 9.59
C GLN A 21 -9.92 17.42 10.78
N ILE A 22 -10.09 16.10 10.59
CA ILE A 22 -10.41 15.15 11.66
C ILE A 22 -9.23 14.99 12.62
N TRP A 23 -8.01 14.87 12.09
CA TRP A 23 -6.79 14.76 12.88
C TRP A 23 -6.54 16.03 13.70
N ASP A 24 -6.62 17.21 13.08
CA ASP A 24 -6.47 18.48 13.76
C ASP A 24 -7.51 18.66 14.87
N ALA A 25 -8.78 18.33 14.62
CA ALA A 25 -9.83 18.38 15.63
C ALA A 25 -9.54 17.48 16.84
N LYS A 26 -8.84 16.36 16.64
CA LYS A 26 -8.40 15.45 17.72
C LYS A 26 -7.09 15.86 18.38
N GLY A 27 -6.48 16.95 17.95
CA GLY A 27 -5.20 17.46 18.47
C GLY A 27 -3.99 16.67 17.96
N LEU A 28 -4.13 15.92 16.85
CA LEU A 28 -3.05 15.18 16.21
C LEU A 28 -2.45 16.02 15.09
N ASP A 29 -1.15 16.24 15.12
CA ASP A 29 -0.42 17.17 14.23
C ASP A 29 0.57 16.49 13.29
N ARG A 30 0.85 15.21 13.50
CA ARG A 30 1.77 14.40 12.67
C ARG A 30 1.20 13.04 12.33
N MET A 31 1.30 12.67 11.07
CA MET A 31 0.90 11.35 10.59
C MET A 31 2.13 10.50 10.27
N TYR A 32 2.20 9.30 10.86
CA TYR A 32 3.24 8.28 10.63
C TYR A 32 3.01 7.55 9.28
N GLY A 33 3.04 8.26 8.20
CA GLY A 33 2.74 7.87 6.81
C GLY A 33 2.52 9.13 5.98
N ARG A 34 2.15 9.05 4.71
CA ARG A 34 1.69 7.84 3.98
C ARG A 34 2.86 7.05 3.38
N GLN A 35 2.61 5.77 3.07
CA GLN A 35 3.57 4.96 2.33
C GLN A 35 3.52 5.32 0.85
N ILE A 36 4.66 5.78 0.30
CA ILE A 36 4.81 6.17 -1.11
C ILE A 36 5.85 5.31 -1.83
N ASP A 37 6.15 4.12 -1.29
CA ASP A 37 6.95 3.13 -1.99
C ASP A 37 6.26 2.73 -3.29
N LEU A 38 7.00 2.66 -4.38
CA LEU A 38 6.46 2.22 -5.66
C LEU A 38 6.20 0.70 -5.64
N ILE A 39 5.13 0.22 -6.23
CA ILE A 39 4.91 -1.22 -6.41
C ILE A 39 5.83 -1.70 -7.53
N THR A 40 6.86 -2.48 -7.20
CA THR A 40 7.84 -3.01 -8.15
C THR A 40 7.81 -4.54 -8.23
N ASP A 41 8.00 -5.24 -7.12
CA ASP A 41 7.85 -6.69 -7.08
C ASP A 41 6.41 -7.06 -6.70
N PRO A 42 5.65 -7.77 -7.57
CA PRO A 42 4.28 -8.17 -7.28
C PRO A 42 4.15 -9.05 -6.02
N ARG A 43 5.23 -9.73 -5.60
CA ARG A 43 5.26 -10.61 -4.42
C ARG A 43 5.49 -9.83 -3.12
N TRP A 44 5.86 -8.57 -3.18
CA TRP A 44 6.14 -7.79 -1.97
C TRP A 44 4.89 -7.64 -1.11
N GLY A 45 4.96 -8.13 0.14
CA GLY A 45 3.79 -8.22 1.04
C GLY A 45 3.20 -6.88 1.48
N ARG A 46 3.83 -5.73 1.14
CA ARG A 46 3.33 -4.39 1.45
C ARG A 46 2.71 -3.67 0.25
N ASN A 47 2.55 -4.33 -0.88
CA ASN A 47 1.88 -3.76 -2.05
C ASN A 47 0.47 -3.24 -1.74
N VAL A 48 -0.22 -3.85 -0.79
CA VAL A 48 -1.58 -3.45 -0.34
C VAL A 48 -1.62 -2.12 0.42
N THR A 49 -0.48 -1.61 0.86
CA THR A 49 -0.38 -0.38 1.68
C THR A 49 0.17 0.82 0.91
N THR A 50 0.44 0.66 -0.40
CA THR A 50 0.91 1.71 -1.29
C THR A 50 -0.04 1.88 -2.49
N PHE A 51 0.33 2.64 -3.52
CA PHE A 51 -0.65 3.18 -4.47
C PHE A 51 -0.52 2.66 -5.90
N THR A 52 0.68 2.55 -6.46
CA THR A 52 0.86 2.32 -7.91
C THR A 52 2.26 1.80 -8.25
N GLU A 53 2.39 1.23 -9.44
CA GLU A 53 3.66 0.85 -10.06
C GLU A 53 4.25 1.97 -10.95
N ASP A 54 3.51 3.06 -11.18
CA ASP A 54 3.92 4.14 -12.08
C ASP A 54 4.55 5.29 -11.27
N PRO A 55 5.84 5.62 -11.48
CA PRO A 55 6.54 6.65 -10.72
C PRO A 55 5.96 8.06 -10.91
N ALA A 56 5.42 8.39 -12.09
CA ALA A 56 4.82 9.70 -12.33
C ALA A 56 3.45 9.82 -11.63
N VAL A 57 2.65 8.74 -11.64
CA VAL A 57 1.40 8.68 -10.89
C VAL A 57 1.70 8.76 -9.39
N MET A 58 2.74 8.08 -8.88
CA MET A 58 3.16 8.16 -7.49
C MET A 58 3.53 9.60 -7.08
N ALA A 59 4.29 10.32 -7.91
CA ALA A 59 4.65 11.72 -7.65
C ALA A 59 3.40 12.61 -7.55
N ASN A 60 2.42 12.44 -8.45
CA ASN A 60 1.17 13.20 -8.41
C ASN A 60 0.30 12.85 -7.18
N ILE A 61 0.22 11.57 -6.81
CA ILE A 61 -0.46 11.14 -5.58
C ILE A 61 0.20 11.78 -4.36
N THR A 62 1.53 11.75 -4.29
CA THR A 62 2.29 12.33 -3.19
C THR A 62 2.02 13.82 -3.04
N THR A 63 2.05 14.57 -4.16
CA THR A 63 1.71 15.99 -4.17
C THR A 63 0.29 16.24 -3.65
N ALA A 64 -0.70 15.47 -4.12
CA ALA A 64 -2.10 15.63 -3.70
C ALA A 64 -2.30 15.31 -2.20
N LEU A 65 -1.63 14.27 -1.69
CA LEU A 65 -1.66 13.91 -0.27
C LEU A 65 -1.05 15.02 0.59
N ILE A 66 0.14 15.52 0.23
CA ILE A 66 0.81 16.56 1.02
C ILE A 66 -0.01 17.85 1.00
N LYS A 67 -0.51 18.26 -0.15
CA LYS A 67 -1.35 19.44 -0.29
C LYS A 67 -2.60 19.37 0.61
N GLY A 68 -3.27 18.22 0.67
CA GLY A 68 -4.42 18.03 1.52
C GLY A 68 -4.05 17.99 3.01
N TYR A 69 -3.08 17.17 3.41
CA TYR A 69 -2.74 17.02 4.83
C TYR A 69 -2.01 18.23 5.42
N GLN A 70 -1.05 18.81 4.71
CA GLN A 70 -0.29 19.97 5.21
C GLN A 70 -1.01 21.29 4.96
N GLY A 71 -2.11 21.32 4.19
CA GLY A 71 -2.86 22.51 3.85
C GLY A 71 -2.25 23.32 2.71
N GLY A 72 -1.23 22.78 2.03
CA GLY A 72 -0.54 23.43 0.92
C GLY A 72 0.68 22.65 0.44
N THR A 73 1.38 23.22 -0.55
CA THR A 73 2.62 22.66 -1.13
C THR A 73 3.87 23.48 -0.79
N ASP A 74 3.75 24.44 0.10
CA ASP A 74 4.87 25.28 0.56
C ASP A 74 5.14 25.07 2.06
N GLY A 75 5.24 23.80 2.46
CA GLY A 75 5.46 23.38 3.84
C GLY A 75 4.17 23.21 4.65
N LEU A 76 4.35 22.92 5.93
CA LEU A 76 3.26 22.72 6.88
C LEU A 76 2.58 24.05 7.18
N GLN A 77 1.26 24.11 6.99
CA GLN A 77 0.46 25.30 7.27
C GLN A 77 -0.17 25.21 8.68
N PRO A 78 -0.58 26.33 9.29
CA PRO A 78 -1.35 26.33 10.53
C PRO A 78 -2.58 25.40 10.44
N ASN A 79 -2.81 24.59 11.47
CA ASN A 79 -3.80 23.49 11.48
C ASN A 79 -3.58 22.39 10.43
N GLY A 80 -2.41 22.37 9.78
CA GLY A 80 -1.98 21.25 8.94
C GLY A 80 -1.57 20.05 9.79
N VAL A 81 -1.56 18.88 9.16
CA VAL A 81 -1.00 17.63 9.71
C VAL A 81 0.26 17.27 8.91
N GLY A 82 1.41 17.32 9.58
CA GLY A 82 2.70 17.03 8.97
C GLY A 82 2.80 15.55 8.56
N LEU A 83 3.04 15.30 7.29
CA LEU A 83 3.27 13.93 6.82
C LEU A 83 4.71 13.50 7.05
N ILE A 84 4.88 12.25 7.51
CA ILE A 84 6.15 11.51 7.51
C ILE A 84 6.07 10.47 6.42
N VAL A 85 6.32 10.88 5.18
CA VAL A 85 6.22 9.96 4.02
C VAL A 85 7.30 8.88 4.08
N LYS A 86 6.98 7.68 3.57
CA LYS A 86 7.83 6.51 3.79
C LYS A 86 7.78 5.50 2.64
N HIS A 87 8.80 4.66 2.52
CA HIS A 87 10.08 4.51 3.29
C HIS A 87 11.26 4.85 2.38
N PHE A 88 11.90 5.95 2.64
CA PHE A 88 13.01 6.44 1.81
C PHE A 88 14.21 5.48 1.83
N PRO A 89 14.86 5.24 0.69
CA PRO A 89 14.58 5.72 -0.69
C PRO A 89 13.76 4.74 -1.55
N GLY A 90 12.90 3.92 -0.96
CA GLY A 90 12.06 2.93 -1.62
C GLY A 90 12.29 1.51 -1.09
N ASP A 91 11.49 1.10 -0.09
CA ASP A 91 11.59 -0.22 0.54
C ASP A 91 11.12 -1.36 -0.37
N SER A 92 10.35 -1.03 -1.41
CA SER A 92 9.81 -1.99 -2.38
C SER A 92 10.85 -2.54 -3.36
N ALA A 93 12.05 -1.95 -3.46
CA ALA A 93 13.17 -2.53 -4.20
C ALA A 93 13.72 -3.81 -3.51
N SER A 94 12.86 -4.54 -2.85
CA SER A 94 13.15 -5.68 -2.01
C SER A 94 13.59 -6.90 -2.82
N TYR A 95 14.69 -7.51 -2.43
CA TYR A 95 15.17 -8.74 -3.04
C TYR A 95 14.14 -9.87 -2.88
N ASN A 96 13.67 -10.41 -4.00
CA ASN A 96 12.66 -11.49 -4.06
C ASN A 96 11.34 -11.18 -3.32
N GLY A 97 10.96 -9.90 -3.18
CA GLY A 97 9.72 -9.49 -2.56
C GLY A 97 9.65 -9.65 -1.05
N PHE A 98 10.73 -10.01 -0.37
CA PHE A 98 10.76 -10.17 1.08
C PHE A 98 10.66 -8.83 1.82
N LYS A 99 9.90 -8.80 2.91
CA LYS A 99 9.76 -7.63 3.78
C LYS A 99 11.03 -7.32 4.53
N SER A 100 11.44 -6.06 4.55
CA SER A 100 12.69 -5.60 5.19
C SER A 100 12.74 -5.74 6.72
N HIS A 101 11.60 -6.02 7.36
CA HIS A 101 11.52 -6.37 8.80
C HIS A 101 12.21 -7.69 9.15
N TYR A 102 12.46 -8.53 8.15
CA TYR A 102 13.05 -9.85 8.34
C TYR A 102 14.45 -9.91 7.72
N LYS A 103 15.32 -10.74 8.26
CA LYS A 103 16.69 -10.89 7.78
C LYS A 103 16.76 -11.29 6.30
N THR A 104 15.80 -12.07 5.81
CA THR A 104 15.68 -12.44 4.40
C THR A 104 15.40 -11.23 3.49
N GLY A 105 14.68 -10.24 4.00
CA GLY A 105 14.28 -9.03 3.27
C GLY A 105 15.16 -7.81 3.52
N GLN A 106 16.30 -7.97 4.20
CA GLN A 106 17.20 -6.85 4.51
C GLN A 106 17.80 -6.16 3.28
N TRP A 107 17.69 -6.78 2.09
CA TRP A 107 18.38 -6.37 0.89
C TRP A 107 17.50 -5.55 -0.04
N ARG A 108 18.01 -4.37 -0.40
CA ARG A 108 17.48 -3.53 -1.47
C ARG A 108 18.32 -3.71 -2.71
N MET A 109 17.70 -4.11 -3.83
CA MET A 109 18.39 -4.49 -5.03
C MET A 109 18.04 -3.60 -6.21
N TYR A 110 19.06 -3.09 -6.87
CA TYR A 110 18.98 -2.32 -8.11
C TYR A 110 19.87 -3.00 -9.15
N ARG A 111 19.26 -3.60 -10.19
CA ARG A 111 19.99 -4.34 -11.21
C ARG A 111 20.39 -3.47 -12.41
N THR A 112 19.72 -2.34 -12.58
CA THR A 112 19.98 -1.40 -13.66
C THR A 112 20.60 -0.11 -13.15
N GLU A 113 21.41 0.53 -13.98
CA GLU A 113 21.99 1.82 -13.67
C GLU A 113 20.90 2.87 -13.50
N ASN A 114 21.04 3.69 -12.45
CA ASN A 114 20.14 4.80 -12.14
C ASN A 114 18.67 4.39 -11.90
N ALA A 115 18.44 3.15 -11.46
CA ALA A 115 17.10 2.67 -11.11
C ALA A 115 16.45 3.50 -9.99
N MET A 116 17.22 3.92 -9.00
CA MET A 116 16.72 4.78 -7.94
C MET A 116 16.12 6.07 -8.49
N GLU A 117 16.88 6.81 -9.33
CA GLU A 117 16.41 8.04 -9.96
C GLU A 117 15.16 7.84 -10.79
N LYS A 118 15.12 6.75 -11.55
CA LYS A 118 14.07 6.50 -12.53
C LYS A 118 12.76 6.04 -11.90
N TYR A 119 12.83 5.18 -10.89
CA TYR A 119 11.66 4.48 -10.38
C TYR A 119 11.29 4.86 -8.95
N PHE A 120 12.27 4.94 -8.04
CA PHE A 120 11.97 5.03 -6.62
C PHE A 120 11.94 6.47 -6.08
N LEU A 121 12.80 7.35 -6.59
CA LEU A 121 12.91 8.73 -6.10
C LEU A 121 11.85 9.72 -6.59
N PRO A 122 11.11 9.54 -7.71
CA PRO A 122 10.14 10.54 -8.15
C PRO A 122 9.08 10.89 -7.13
N GLY A 123 8.53 9.91 -6.39
CA GLY A 123 7.59 10.16 -5.30
C GLY A 123 8.21 10.94 -4.16
N PHE A 124 9.44 10.61 -3.76
CA PHE A 124 10.16 11.32 -2.70
C PHE A 124 10.60 12.73 -3.13
N GLN A 125 10.98 12.91 -4.41
CA GLN A 125 11.28 14.26 -4.90
C GLN A 125 10.03 15.15 -4.88
N ALA A 126 8.87 14.62 -5.27
CA ALA A 126 7.60 15.36 -5.16
C ALA A 126 7.29 15.72 -3.71
N ALA A 127 7.62 14.86 -2.74
CA ALA A 127 7.47 15.16 -1.33
C ALA A 127 8.41 16.29 -0.86
N VAL A 128 9.66 16.28 -1.32
CA VAL A 128 10.64 17.33 -1.04
C VAL A 128 10.21 18.65 -1.67
N ASP A 129 9.78 18.63 -2.93
CA ASP A 129 9.32 19.83 -3.64
C ASP A 129 8.08 20.48 -2.97
N CYS A 130 7.24 19.68 -2.32
CA CYS A 130 6.12 20.14 -1.50
C CYS A 130 6.50 20.45 -0.04
N LYS A 131 7.78 20.40 0.32
CA LYS A 131 8.29 20.63 1.67
C LYS A 131 7.56 19.80 2.72
N THR A 132 7.51 18.46 2.50
CA THR A 132 6.94 17.54 3.49
C THR A 132 7.63 17.71 4.85
N ALA A 133 6.84 17.63 5.94
CA ALA A 133 7.37 17.84 7.29
C ALA A 133 8.44 16.80 7.67
N GLY A 134 8.23 15.53 7.28
CA GLY A 134 9.15 14.45 7.61
C GLY A 134 9.26 13.40 6.52
N ILE A 135 10.36 12.67 6.56
CA ILE A 135 10.60 11.47 5.76
C ILE A 135 11.10 10.36 6.68
N MET A 136 10.54 9.14 6.51
CA MET A 136 10.99 7.96 7.24
C MET A 136 11.97 7.16 6.39
N SER A 137 13.11 6.81 6.97
CA SER A 137 14.09 5.93 6.34
C SER A 137 13.65 4.46 6.40
N CYS A 138 13.93 3.67 5.35
CA CYS A 138 13.63 2.24 5.33
C CYS A 138 14.66 1.40 6.10
N TYR A 139 14.25 0.19 6.50
CA TYR A 139 15.16 -0.80 7.13
C TYR A 139 16.20 -1.36 6.17
N SER A 140 15.82 -1.54 4.91
CA SER A 140 16.64 -2.27 3.96
C SER A 140 17.97 -1.56 3.67
N ARG A 141 18.98 -2.38 3.38
CA ARG A 141 20.33 -1.94 3.01
C ARG A 141 20.65 -2.24 1.55
N PRO A 142 21.45 -1.43 0.87
CA PRO A 142 21.86 -1.71 -0.50
C PRO A 142 22.58 -3.04 -0.62
N MET A 143 22.24 -3.82 -1.64
CA MET A 143 22.93 -5.08 -1.92
C MET A 143 24.30 -4.80 -2.56
N PRO A 144 25.38 -5.52 -2.15
CA PRO A 144 26.73 -5.24 -2.70
C PRO A 144 26.89 -5.42 -4.21
N ILE A 145 25.95 -6.14 -4.85
CA ILE A 145 25.95 -6.41 -6.31
C ILE A 145 25.05 -5.46 -7.09
N ASN A 146 24.57 -4.38 -6.47
CA ASN A 146 23.76 -3.37 -7.17
C ASN A 146 24.53 -2.76 -8.33
N ALA A 147 23.80 -2.44 -9.42
CA ALA A 147 24.32 -1.60 -10.48
C ALA A 147 24.62 -0.19 -9.97
N ASN A 148 25.45 0.54 -10.68
CA ASN A 148 25.82 1.91 -10.35
C ASN A 148 24.60 2.83 -10.29
N GLN A 149 24.47 3.60 -9.21
CA GLN A 149 23.38 4.53 -8.99
C GLN A 149 23.90 5.97 -8.92
N THR A 150 23.34 6.83 -9.74
CA THR A 150 23.54 8.28 -9.63
C THR A 150 22.18 8.97 -9.50
N TYR A 151 22.18 10.20 -8.98
CA TYR A 151 21.02 11.07 -8.99
C TYR A 151 21.42 12.47 -9.41
N ARG A 152 20.85 12.96 -10.51
CA ARG A 152 21.23 14.25 -11.12
C ARG A 152 22.75 14.39 -11.32
N GLY A 153 23.41 13.27 -11.66
CA GLY A 153 24.86 13.20 -11.87
C GLY A 153 25.72 13.09 -10.61
N VAL A 154 25.10 13.05 -9.43
CA VAL A 154 25.80 12.80 -8.15
C VAL A 154 25.83 11.31 -7.88
N ASP A 155 27.01 10.78 -7.54
CA ASP A 155 27.18 9.39 -7.14
C ASP A 155 26.49 9.14 -5.78
N ILE A 156 25.56 8.19 -5.75
CA ILE A 156 24.80 7.79 -4.56
C ILE A 156 25.01 6.32 -4.20
N ASN A 157 26.03 5.69 -4.75
CA ASN A 157 26.45 4.38 -4.26
C ASN A 157 26.91 4.49 -2.80
N SER A 158 26.45 3.60 -1.98
CA SER A 158 26.59 3.74 -0.53
C SER A 158 26.95 2.44 0.14
N ASP A 159 27.45 2.54 1.36
CA ASP A 159 27.73 1.40 2.20
C ASP A 159 26.48 0.52 2.41
N SER A 160 26.71 -0.79 2.57
CA SER A 160 25.64 -1.75 2.75
C SER A 160 25.16 -1.77 4.21
N VAL A 161 24.58 -0.66 4.64
CA VAL A 161 23.92 -0.46 5.94
C VAL A 161 22.49 0.03 5.75
N ALA A 162 21.63 -0.19 6.75
CA ALA A 162 20.25 0.30 6.73
C ALA A 162 20.22 1.83 6.54
N THR A 163 19.19 2.33 5.88
CA THR A 163 19.14 3.74 5.47
C THR A 163 19.30 4.70 6.65
N SER A 164 18.79 4.36 7.83
CA SER A 164 18.95 5.19 9.04
C SER A 164 20.41 5.42 9.46
N TYR A 165 21.34 4.57 9.02
CA TYR A 165 22.78 4.64 9.30
C TYR A 165 23.60 5.12 8.09
N ASN A 166 22.96 5.50 7.00
CA ASN A 166 23.61 5.71 5.71
C ASN A 166 23.73 7.20 5.37
N ALA A 167 24.91 7.78 5.64
CA ALA A 167 25.16 9.19 5.40
C ALA A 167 25.06 9.57 3.90
N THR A 168 25.48 8.71 2.97
CA THR A 168 25.35 8.99 1.54
C THR A 168 23.87 9.16 1.15
N LEU A 169 22.98 8.31 1.66
CA LEU A 169 21.56 8.40 1.36
C LEU A 169 20.87 9.56 2.09
N LEU A 170 21.21 9.82 3.36
CA LEU A 170 20.52 10.83 4.16
C LEU A 170 21.11 12.24 4.00
N GLN A 171 22.43 12.38 3.89
CA GLN A 171 23.06 13.69 3.70
C GLN A 171 23.22 14.00 2.22
N THR A 172 24.06 13.25 1.49
CA THR A 172 24.39 13.57 0.10
C THR A 172 23.17 13.50 -0.82
N LEU A 173 22.37 12.44 -0.76
CA LEU A 173 21.20 12.32 -1.63
C LEU A 173 20.03 13.18 -1.12
N LEU A 174 19.48 12.85 0.06
CA LEU A 174 18.22 13.41 0.51
C LEU A 174 18.35 14.92 0.81
N ARG A 175 19.35 15.34 1.61
CA ARG A 175 19.48 16.74 2.01
C ARG A 175 20.16 17.61 0.95
N ASP A 176 21.37 17.22 0.54
CA ASP A 176 22.20 18.10 -0.30
C ASP A 176 21.73 18.10 -1.77
N THR A 177 21.36 16.94 -2.33
CA THR A 177 21.02 16.83 -3.76
C THR A 177 19.54 17.02 -4.04
N MET A 178 18.65 16.42 -3.23
CA MET A 178 17.19 16.56 -3.38
C MET A 178 16.67 17.85 -2.72
N GLY A 179 17.37 18.41 -1.73
CA GLY A 179 17.01 19.66 -1.05
C GLY A 179 16.02 19.49 0.10
N PHE A 180 16.02 18.34 0.78
CA PHE A 180 15.10 18.09 1.89
C PHE A 180 15.45 18.91 3.14
N GLU A 181 14.51 19.69 3.62
CA GLU A 181 14.65 20.55 4.78
C GLU A 181 13.96 20.07 6.05
N GLY A 182 13.07 19.08 5.95
CA GLY A 182 12.33 18.49 7.09
C GLY A 182 13.17 17.58 7.99
N PHE A 183 12.50 16.89 8.91
CA PHE A 183 13.16 15.91 9.77
C PHE A 183 13.16 14.50 9.15
N VAL A 184 14.20 13.73 9.45
CA VAL A 184 14.28 12.30 9.13
C VAL A 184 13.93 11.48 10.36
N ASN A 185 12.85 10.70 10.26
CA ASN A 185 12.43 9.73 11.26
C ASN A 185 12.98 8.35 10.89
N THR A 186 13.55 7.60 11.82
CA THR A 186 13.87 6.20 11.55
C THR A 186 12.60 5.35 11.54
N ASP A 187 12.62 4.21 10.90
CA ASP A 187 11.58 3.22 11.15
C ASP A 187 11.75 2.61 12.56
N SER A 188 10.77 1.81 13.01
CA SER A 188 10.71 1.28 14.37
C SER A 188 11.80 0.25 14.66
N ASN A 189 12.23 0.17 15.93
CA ASN A 189 13.11 -0.90 16.43
C ASN A 189 14.50 -1.04 15.76
N ILE A 190 14.96 0.02 15.11
CA ILE A 190 16.20 0.03 14.33
C ILE A 190 17.45 -0.18 15.21
N LEU A 191 17.43 0.25 16.48
CA LEU A 191 18.58 0.16 17.37
C LEU A 191 18.85 -1.25 17.90
N PHE A 192 17.82 -2.11 17.96
CA PHE A 192 17.89 -3.40 18.67
C PHE A 192 17.70 -4.58 17.74
N ASP A 193 16.48 -4.80 17.22
CA ASP A 193 16.15 -6.04 16.53
C ASP A 193 16.33 -5.99 15.01
N ILE A 194 16.38 -4.78 14.42
CA ILE A 194 16.48 -4.58 12.97
C ILE A 194 17.71 -3.71 12.57
N PRO A 195 18.92 -3.98 13.08
CA PRO A 195 20.11 -3.18 12.81
C PRO A 195 20.87 -3.65 11.57
N TRP A 196 20.19 -3.75 10.42
CA TRP A 196 20.81 -4.36 9.25
C TRP A 196 22.09 -3.65 8.80
N GLY A 197 23.19 -4.41 8.78
CA GLY A 197 24.53 -3.98 8.37
C GLY A 197 25.36 -3.33 9.47
N VAL A 198 24.81 -3.21 10.68
CA VAL A 198 25.50 -2.69 11.88
C VAL A 198 25.27 -3.60 13.09
N GLU A 199 25.03 -4.88 12.84
CA GLU A 199 24.75 -5.89 13.88
C GLU A 199 25.88 -6.00 14.91
N GLU A 200 27.13 -5.80 14.49
CA GLU A 200 28.31 -5.89 15.36
C GLU A 200 28.52 -4.67 16.27
N LEU A 201 27.81 -3.56 16.01
CA LEU A 201 27.89 -2.36 16.84
C LEU A 201 26.98 -2.49 18.06
N THR A 202 27.42 -1.92 19.18
CA THR A 202 26.58 -1.77 20.38
C THR A 202 25.41 -0.78 20.12
N PRO A 203 24.32 -0.84 20.89
CA PRO A 203 23.25 0.16 20.79
C PRO A 203 23.74 1.61 20.95
N LEU A 204 24.76 1.83 21.77
CA LEU A 204 25.38 3.15 21.95
C LEU A 204 26.09 3.64 20.68
N GLU A 205 26.81 2.75 20.00
CA GLU A 205 27.48 3.07 18.73
C GLU A 205 26.46 3.25 17.61
N ARG A 206 25.38 2.44 17.59
CA ARG A 206 24.30 2.57 16.59
C ARG A 206 23.58 3.91 16.70
N ILE A 207 23.23 4.35 17.91
CA ILE A 207 22.55 5.65 18.08
C ILE A 207 23.46 6.81 17.67
N ALA A 208 24.76 6.75 17.97
CA ALA A 208 25.72 7.74 17.54
C ALA A 208 25.83 7.79 16.00
N LEU A 209 25.98 6.64 15.37
CA LEU A 209 26.06 6.52 13.91
C LEU A 209 24.77 7.06 13.24
N MET A 210 23.60 6.73 13.79
CA MET A 210 22.30 7.17 13.29
C MET A 210 22.18 8.69 13.24
N TYR A 211 22.49 9.41 14.35
CA TYR A 211 22.44 10.86 14.38
C TYR A 211 23.46 11.49 13.43
N ASN A 212 24.69 10.97 13.45
CA ASN A 212 25.76 11.50 12.57
C ASN A 212 25.48 11.23 11.09
N ALA A 213 24.76 10.15 10.74
CA ALA A 213 24.36 9.84 9.37
C ALA A 213 23.24 10.73 8.83
N GLY A 214 22.49 11.43 9.67
CA GLY A 214 21.44 12.35 9.19
C GLY A 214 20.02 12.09 9.68
N SER A 215 19.78 11.06 10.49
CA SER A 215 18.51 10.84 11.17
C SER A 215 18.32 11.84 12.32
N ASP A 216 17.07 12.24 12.56
CA ASP A 216 16.73 13.29 13.55
C ASP A 216 15.81 12.76 14.65
N ILE A 217 14.95 11.77 14.36
CA ILE A 217 14.01 11.19 15.30
C ILE A 217 14.18 9.68 15.27
N ILE A 218 14.22 9.06 16.45
CA ILE A 218 14.20 7.61 16.57
C ILE A 218 12.75 7.13 16.52
N GLY A 219 12.42 6.21 15.62
CA GLY A 219 11.15 5.51 15.63
C GLY A 219 10.97 4.69 16.92
N ASP A 220 9.74 4.34 17.24
CA ASP A 220 9.42 3.61 18.45
C ASP A 220 10.09 2.23 18.51
N TRP A 221 10.08 1.64 19.69
CA TRP A 221 10.47 0.26 19.92
C TRP A 221 9.22 -0.57 20.19
N TRP A 222 8.48 -0.90 19.12
CA TRP A 222 7.23 -1.68 19.20
C TRP A 222 6.25 -1.16 20.27
N GLY A 223 6.07 0.17 20.33
CA GLY A 223 5.21 0.83 21.31
C GLY A 223 5.82 0.96 22.71
N GLN A 224 7.09 0.63 22.91
CA GLN A 224 7.81 0.93 24.15
C GLN A 224 8.44 2.32 24.10
N PRO A 225 8.47 3.05 25.22
CA PRO A 225 9.17 4.32 25.30
C PRO A 225 10.65 4.17 24.92
N ILE A 226 11.16 5.06 24.09
CA ILE A 226 12.58 5.11 23.78
C ILE A 226 13.32 5.73 24.94
N ASP A 227 14.33 5.02 25.45
CA ASP A 227 15.24 5.56 26.44
C ASP A 227 16.30 6.43 25.77
N TYR A 228 16.07 7.74 25.76
CA TYR A 228 17.01 8.71 25.23
C TYR A 228 18.30 8.85 26.06
N SER A 229 18.44 8.15 27.18
CA SER A 229 19.68 8.14 27.96
C SER A 229 20.86 7.62 27.14
N LEU A 230 20.64 6.71 26.19
CA LEU A 230 21.68 6.25 25.25
C LEU A 230 22.20 7.40 24.37
N ALA A 231 21.32 8.27 23.87
CA ALA A 231 21.75 9.44 23.08
C ALA A 231 22.55 10.43 23.92
N LEU A 232 22.11 10.68 25.16
CA LEU A 232 22.80 11.55 26.10
C LEU A 232 24.18 10.97 26.48
N GLU A 233 24.27 9.67 26.72
CA GLU A 233 25.52 8.99 26.99
C GLU A 233 26.48 9.07 25.81
N ALA A 234 26.01 8.75 24.59
CA ALA A 234 26.81 8.83 23.37
C ALA A 234 27.33 10.25 23.12
N TYR A 235 26.50 11.28 23.34
CA TYR A 235 26.90 12.66 23.24
C TYR A 235 27.96 13.03 24.30
N SER A 236 27.75 12.65 25.56
CA SER A 236 28.71 12.95 26.65
C SER A 236 30.06 12.32 26.42
N LYS A 237 30.12 11.22 25.68
CA LYS A 237 31.37 10.53 25.25
C LYS A 237 31.97 11.10 23.96
N GLY A 238 31.37 12.16 23.37
CA GLY A 238 31.84 12.75 22.13
C GLY A 238 31.60 11.90 20.89
N MET A 239 30.71 10.91 20.96
CA MET A 239 30.40 10.03 19.83
C MET A 239 29.39 10.64 18.85
N ILE A 240 28.52 11.54 19.32
CA ILE A 240 27.59 12.31 18.51
C ILE A 240 28.14 13.72 18.30
N GLN A 241 28.18 14.16 17.05
CA GLN A 241 28.63 15.50 16.69
C GLN A 241 27.60 16.56 17.13
N GLU A 242 28.05 17.70 17.59
CA GLU A 242 27.19 18.84 18.02
C GLU A 242 26.22 19.26 16.92
N GLU A 243 26.71 19.33 15.69
CA GLU A 243 25.93 19.70 14.50
C GLU A 243 24.78 18.72 14.24
N ALA A 244 24.99 17.44 14.51
CA ALA A 244 23.96 16.42 14.35
C ALA A 244 22.81 16.58 15.35
N LEU A 245 23.11 16.86 16.61
CA LEU A 245 22.10 17.15 17.63
C LEU A 245 21.40 18.47 17.39
N THR A 246 22.13 19.51 17.03
CA THR A 246 21.57 20.82 16.70
C THR A 246 20.60 20.70 15.53
N ARG A 247 20.99 19.98 14.47
CA ARG A 247 20.09 19.69 13.33
C ARG A 247 18.82 18.97 13.80
N ALA A 248 18.96 17.85 14.52
CA ALA A 248 17.84 17.02 14.96
C ALA A 248 16.86 17.82 15.84
N THR A 249 17.36 18.57 16.80
CA THR A 249 16.56 19.42 17.67
C THR A 249 15.84 20.52 16.89
N THR A 250 16.57 21.24 16.04
CA THR A 250 16.02 22.33 15.23
C THR A 250 14.88 21.85 14.34
N LYS A 251 15.07 20.73 13.61
CA LYS A 251 14.04 20.18 12.70
C LYS A 251 12.78 19.78 13.46
N ASN A 252 12.90 19.21 14.65
CA ASN A 252 11.76 18.87 15.49
C ASN A 252 11.01 20.11 15.99
N VAL A 253 11.72 21.09 16.49
CA VAL A 253 11.11 22.34 17.02
C VAL A 253 10.43 23.12 15.90
N VAL A 254 11.07 23.27 14.75
CA VAL A 254 10.47 23.96 13.57
C VAL A 254 9.13 23.33 13.19
N SER A 255 9.05 21.99 13.13
CA SER A 255 7.79 21.30 12.80
C SER A 255 6.66 21.56 13.82
N LEU A 256 6.99 21.74 15.10
CA LEU A 256 6.01 22.11 16.14
C LEU A 256 5.55 23.57 16.00
N LEU A 257 6.46 24.49 15.63
CA LEU A 257 6.14 25.88 15.39
C LEU A 257 5.23 26.05 14.15
N GLU A 258 5.54 25.34 13.07
CA GLU A 258 4.76 25.38 11.84
C GLU A 258 3.33 24.84 12.00
N SER A 259 3.14 23.82 12.85
CA SER A 259 1.82 23.24 13.14
C SER A 259 0.99 24.05 14.14
N ASP A 260 1.49 25.20 14.65
CA ASP A 260 0.88 26.02 15.72
C ASP A 260 0.70 25.26 17.06
N ARG A 261 1.36 24.11 17.24
CA ARG A 261 1.24 23.30 18.46
C ARG A 261 2.13 23.81 19.59
N PHE A 262 3.09 24.64 19.29
CA PHE A 262 3.94 25.23 20.30
C PHE A 262 3.17 26.30 21.12
N GLU A 263 2.40 27.14 20.44
CA GLU A 263 1.56 28.18 21.06
C GLU A 263 0.22 27.62 21.55
N ASN A 264 -0.37 26.67 20.81
CA ASN A 264 -1.70 26.10 21.06
C ASN A 264 -1.66 24.58 21.22
N PRO A 265 -1.03 24.05 22.30
CA PRO A 265 -0.78 22.62 22.44
C PRO A 265 -2.03 21.79 22.75
N TYR A 266 -3.13 22.40 23.15
CA TYR A 266 -4.34 21.69 23.58
C TYR A 266 -5.54 22.05 22.70
N LYS A 267 -6.39 21.07 22.43
CA LYS A 267 -7.73 21.26 21.84
C LYS A 267 -8.80 21.15 22.93
N ASP A 268 -9.83 21.98 22.82
CA ASP A 268 -11.01 21.87 23.68
C ASP A 268 -11.83 20.64 23.32
N LEU A 269 -12.17 19.80 24.31
CA LEU A 269 -12.88 18.56 24.12
C LEU A 269 -14.25 18.73 23.45
N GLN A 270 -15.01 19.77 23.86
CA GLN A 270 -16.34 20.00 23.30
C GLN A 270 -16.27 20.44 21.84
N THR A 271 -15.31 21.26 21.51
CA THR A 271 -15.02 21.65 20.13
C THR A 271 -14.62 20.42 19.28
N SER A 272 -13.79 19.54 19.81
CA SER A 272 -13.37 18.30 19.13
C SER A 272 -14.54 17.35 18.85
N LEU A 273 -15.41 17.12 19.84
CA LEU A 273 -16.61 16.29 19.69
C LEU A 273 -17.61 16.89 18.69
N ALA A 274 -17.82 18.20 18.71
CA ALA A 274 -18.68 18.89 17.74
C ALA A 274 -18.13 18.79 16.31
N ALA A 275 -16.82 18.91 16.16
CA ALA A 275 -16.14 18.75 14.87
C ALA A 275 -16.29 17.32 14.33
N GLU A 276 -16.08 16.29 15.15
CA GLU A 276 -16.25 14.89 14.78
C GLU A 276 -17.67 14.61 14.26
N ALA A 277 -18.69 15.08 14.97
CA ALA A 277 -20.09 14.96 14.54
C ALA A 277 -20.37 15.67 13.19
N ALA A 278 -19.72 16.81 12.94
CA ALA A 278 -19.88 17.57 11.70
C ALA A 278 -19.14 16.92 10.49
N TYR A 279 -18.10 16.13 10.74
CA TYR A 279 -17.34 15.46 9.68
C TYR A 279 -17.95 14.13 9.24
N ALA A 280 -18.67 13.40 10.11
CA ALA A 280 -19.22 12.08 9.80
C ALA A 280 -19.98 12.01 8.46
N PRO A 281 -20.96 12.88 8.16
CA PRO A 281 -21.67 12.83 6.86
C PRO A 281 -20.77 13.17 5.67
N LYS A 282 -19.71 13.96 5.85
CA LYS A 282 -18.74 14.28 4.79
C LYS A 282 -17.85 13.06 4.50
N VAL A 283 -17.47 12.32 5.54
CA VAL A 283 -16.72 11.06 5.41
C VAL A 283 -17.51 10.05 4.63
N GLU A 284 -18.79 9.85 4.97
CA GLU A 284 -19.69 8.93 4.25
C GLU A 284 -19.81 9.29 2.77
N THR A 285 -20.06 10.55 2.46
CA THR A 285 -20.18 11.04 1.08
C THR A 285 -18.91 10.81 0.28
N LEU A 286 -17.75 11.15 0.87
CA LEU A 286 -16.47 11.02 0.19
C LEU A 286 -16.06 9.55 0.04
N ALA A 287 -16.30 8.72 1.04
CA ALA A 287 -16.03 7.28 0.98
C ALA A 287 -16.85 6.60 -0.12
N LEU A 288 -18.13 6.98 -0.25
CA LEU A 288 -19.01 6.50 -1.33
C LEU A 288 -18.48 6.91 -2.71
N GLU A 289 -18.09 8.18 -2.89
CA GLU A 289 -17.52 8.68 -4.14
C GLU A 289 -16.22 7.93 -4.49
N MET A 290 -15.31 7.77 -3.52
CA MET A 290 -14.05 7.06 -3.71
C MET A 290 -14.27 5.59 -4.08
N SER A 291 -15.16 4.91 -3.36
CA SER A 291 -15.47 3.50 -3.61
C SER A 291 -16.08 3.30 -5.00
N THR A 292 -16.98 4.19 -5.41
CA THR A 292 -17.61 4.17 -6.74
C THR A 292 -16.57 4.35 -7.86
N LYS A 293 -15.70 5.36 -7.72
CA LYS A 293 -14.66 5.67 -8.71
C LYS A 293 -13.49 4.68 -8.73
N SER A 294 -13.35 3.86 -7.69
CA SER A 294 -12.32 2.82 -7.61
C SER A 294 -12.72 1.52 -8.29
N LEU A 295 -13.98 1.33 -8.66
CA LEU A 295 -14.42 0.12 -9.35
C LEU A 295 -13.79 0.04 -10.74
N VAL A 296 -13.21 -1.12 -11.08
CA VAL A 296 -12.54 -1.37 -12.35
C VAL A 296 -13.27 -2.48 -13.13
N LEU A 297 -13.75 -2.19 -14.32
CA LEU A 297 -14.26 -3.21 -15.24
C LEU A 297 -13.07 -3.82 -16.00
N LEU A 298 -12.56 -4.94 -15.50
CA LEU A 298 -11.37 -5.59 -16.06
C LEU A 298 -11.69 -6.37 -17.34
N LYS A 299 -12.85 -7.00 -17.41
CA LYS A 299 -13.32 -7.79 -18.56
C LYS A 299 -14.83 -7.58 -18.78
N ASN A 300 -15.23 -7.46 -20.03
CA ASN A 300 -16.64 -7.43 -20.44
C ASN A 300 -16.77 -8.04 -21.85
N HIS A 301 -16.66 -9.37 -21.91
CA HIS A 301 -16.75 -10.09 -23.17
C HIS A 301 -18.15 -10.03 -23.75
N ASN A 302 -18.27 -9.80 -25.06
CA ASN A 302 -19.53 -9.66 -25.77
C ASN A 302 -20.52 -8.63 -25.18
N ASN A 303 -20.02 -7.66 -24.40
CA ASN A 303 -20.84 -6.64 -23.74
C ASN A 303 -21.97 -7.25 -22.89
N VAL A 304 -21.65 -8.26 -22.08
CA VAL A 304 -22.64 -8.85 -21.16
C VAL A 304 -23.10 -7.87 -20.09
N LEU A 305 -22.29 -6.88 -19.77
CA LEU A 305 -22.65 -5.74 -18.94
C LEU A 305 -22.88 -4.48 -19.78
N PRO A 306 -23.85 -3.64 -19.40
CA PRO A 306 -24.76 -3.78 -18.27
C PRO A 306 -25.82 -4.84 -18.49
N LEU A 307 -26.32 -5.44 -17.41
CA LEU A 307 -27.46 -6.36 -17.41
C LEU A 307 -28.72 -5.58 -17.80
N LYS A 308 -29.37 -6.01 -18.88
CA LYS A 308 -30.51 -5.26 -19.47
C LYS A 308 -31.86 -5.66 -18.89
N GLU A 309 -31.96 -6.82 -18.26
CA GLU A 309 -33.21 -7.43 -17.85
C GLU A 309 -33.15 -7.87 -16.39
N THR A 310 -34.19 -7.55 -15.64
CA THR A 310 -34.48 -8.12 -14.31
C THR A 310 -35.30 -9.42 -14.47
N GLY A 311 -35.54 -10.16 -13.37
CA GLY A 311 -36.26 -11.43 -13.40
C GLY A 311 -35.42 -12.63 -13.84
N LYS A 312 -34.14 -12.42 -14.20
CA LYS A 312 -33.20 -13.49 -14.52
C LYS A 312 -32.88 -14.31 -13.27
N LYS A 313 -32.62 -15.59 -13.46
CA LYS A 313 -32.18 -16.51 -12.42
C LYS A 313 -30.70 -16.37 -12.16
N VAL A 314 -30.31 -16.12 -10.90
CA VAL A 314 -28.91 -15.93 -10.49
C VAL A 314 -28.52 -16.99 -9.48
N PHE A 315 -27.42 -17.68 -9.74
CA PHE A 315 -26.72 -18.51 -8.78
C PHE A 315 -25.52 -17.71 -8.26
N VAL A 316 -25.41 -17.58 -6.94
CA VAL A 316 -24.28 -16.87 -6.28
C VAL A 316 -23.37 -17.88 -5.60
N ALA A 317 -22.07 -17.70 -5.74
CA ALA A 317 -21.06 -18.47 -5.02
C ALA A 317 -19.94 -17.55 -4.54
N SER A 318 -19.50 -17.75 -3.30
CA SER A 318 -18.39 -17.00 -2.68
C SER A 318 -17.16 -17.89 -2.58
N PHE A 319 -15.98 -17.29 -2.79
CA PHE A 319 -14.69 -17.97 -2.75
C PHE A 319 -13.70 -17.11 -1.97
N THR A 320 -13.24 -17.61 -0.84
CA THR A 320 -12.17 -17.01 -0.07
C THR A 320 -11.06 -18.03 0.20
N ARG A 321 -9.97 -17.58 0.83
CA ARG A 321 -8.92 -18.47 1.32
C ARG A 321 -9.45 -19.50 2.32
N ASN A 322 -10.48 -19.15 3.10
CA ASN A 322 -11.04 -19.99 4.15
C ASN A 322 -12.32 -20.72 3.73
N GLY A 323 -12.66 -20.70 2.44
CA GLY A 323 -13.88 -21.27 1.89
C GLY A 323 -14.95 -20.22 1.57
N GLU A 324 -16.20 -20.60 1.70
CA GLU A 324 -17.36 -19.76 1.41
C GLU A 324 -17.55 -18.67 2.49
N ASP A 325 -17.93 -17.46 2.08
CA ASP A 325 -18.26 -16.35 2.98
C ASP A 325 -19.78 -16.17 3.02
N ASP A 326 -20.41 -16.67 4.08
CA ASP A 326 -21.86 -16.63 4.29
C ASP A 326 -22.41 -15.20 4.32
N ASN A 327 -21.66 -14.24 4.86
CA ASN A 327 -22.07 -12.85 4.92
C ASN A 327 -22.11 -12.22 3.53
N LYS A 328 -21.11 -12.52 2.70
CA LYS A 328 -21.08 -12.09 1.31
C LYS A 328 -22.23 -12.68 0.50
N LEU A 329 -22.49 -13.96 0.66
CA LEU A 329 -23.63 -14.62 0.03
C LEU A 329 -24.96 -14.00 0.45
N ALA A 330 -25.16 -13.77 1.74
CA ALA A 330 -26.38 -13.14 2.26
C ALA A 330 -26.56 -11.73 1.68
N ASN A 331 -25.49 -10.92 1.63
CA ASN A 331 -25.53 -9.58 1.05
C ASN A 331 -25.87 -9.63 -0.45
N TRP A 332 -25.22 -10.47 -1.24
CA TRP A 332 -25.53 -10.60 -2.66
C TRP A 332 -26.96 -11.09 -2.91
N ASN A 333 -27.43 -12.10 -2.15
CA ASN A 333 -28.78 -12.62 -2.27
C ASN A 333 -29.84 -11.54 -1.95
N ARG A 334 -29.63 -10.74 -0.89
CA ARG A 334 -30.48 -9.62 -0.55
C ARG A 334 -30.49 -8.58 -1.66
N THR A 335 -29.31 -8.07 -2.03
CA THR A 335 -29.17 -7.00 -3.03
C THR A 335 -29.77 -7.37 -4.40
N LEU A 336 -29.54 -8.61 -4.86
CA LEU A 336 -30.10 -9.11 -6.11
C LEU A 336 -31.61 -9.33 -6.04
N THR A 337 -32.14 -9.85 -4.92
CA THR A 337 -33.59 -10.05 -4.74
C THR A 337 -34.32 -8.71 -4.72
N GLU A 338 -33.80 -7.71 -4.01
CA GLU A 338 -34.34 -6.35 -3.96
C GLU A 338 -34.34 -5.70 -5.35
N ALA A 339 -33.38 -6.03 -6.20
CA ALA A 339 -33.30 -5.58 -7.59
C ALA A 339 -34.18 -6.39 -8.56
N GLY A 340 -34.92 -7.38 -8.08
CA GLY A 340 -35.87 -8.16 -8.88
C GLY A 340 -35.30 -9.38 -9.59
N TYR A 341 -34.11 -9.87 -9.19
CA TYR A 341 -33.56 -11.15 -9.67
C TYR A 341 -34.08 -12.33 -8.86
N VAL A 342 -34.05 -13.52 -9.43
CA VAL A 342 -34.50 -14.77 -8.80
C VAL A 342 -33.28 -15.61 -8.40
N ILE A 343 -33.08 -15.81 -7.11
CA ILE A 343 -31.98 -16.63 -6.62
C ILE A 343 -32.30 -18.10 -6.80
N VAL A 344 -31.35 -18.86 -7.34
CA VAL A 344 -31.45 -20.33 -7.54
C VAL A 344 -30.29 -21.04 -6.84
N GLU A 345 -30.50 -22.32 -6.49
CA GLU A 345 -29.54 -23.12 -5.71
C GLU A 345 -28.48 -23.83 -6.56
N LYS A 346 -28.67 -23.89 -7.88
CA LYS A 346 -27.76 -24.63 -8.77
C LYS A 346 -27.34 -23.80 -9.98
N ALA A 347 -26.05 -23.80 -10.24
CA ALA A 347 -25.49 -23.06 -11.39
C ALA A 347 -26.08 -23.47 -12.74
N GLY A 348 -26.49 -24.75 -12.90
CA GLY A 348 -27.13 -25.24 -14.12
C GLY A 348 -28.59 -24.81 -14.32
N GLU A 349 -29.20 -24.17 -13.34
CA GLU A 349 -30.57 -23.60 -13.41
C GLU A 349 -30.56 -22.08 -13.61
N ALA A 350 -29.35 -21.47 -13.56
CA ALA A 350 -29.18 -20.04 -13.62
C ALA A 350 -29.02 -19.50 -15.05
N ASP A 351 -29.47 -18.27 -15.26
CA ASP A 351 -29.12 -17.43 -16.42
C ASP A 351 -27.78 -16.72 -16.18
N ILE A 352 -27.47 -16.44 -14.90
CA ILE A 352 -26.26 -15.74 -14.48
C ILE A 352 -25.64 -16.51 -13.31
N VAL A 353 -24.37 -16.83 -13.39
CA VAL A 353 -23.55 -17.24 -12.24
C VAL A 353 -22.77 -16.01 -11.79
N LEU A 354 -22.99 -15.57 -10.54
CA LEU A 354 -22.22 -14.51 -9.89
C LEU A 354 -21.21 -15.14 -8.94
N LEU A 355 -19.92 -14.91 -9.21
CA LEU A 355 -18.82 -15.34 -8.37
C LEU A 355 -18.32 -14.15 -7.55
N ASP A 356 -18.38 -14.22 -6.22
CA ASP A 356 -17.67 -13.28 -5.33
C ASP A 356 -16.34 -13.93 -4.93
N VAL A 357 -15.23 -13.36 -5.38
CA VAL A 357 -13.90 -13.97 -5.27
C VAL A 357 -12.98 -13.01 -4.50
N LYS A 358 -12.50 -13.47 -3.34
CA LYS A 358 -11.54 -12.74 -2.50
C LYS A 358 -10.36 -13.65 -2.15
N PRO A 359 -9.33 -13.75 -3.02
CA PRO A 359 -8.10 -14.44 -2.66
C PRO A 359 -7.38 -13.71 -1.53
N ASP A 360 -6.68 -14.48 -0.72
CA ASP A 360 -5.84 -13.94 0.34
C ASP A 360 -4.58 -14.78 0.49
N PHE A 361 -3.59 -14.30 1.21
CA PHE A 361 -2.33 -15.00 1.43
C PHE A 361 -1.85 -14.86 2.86
N PRO A 362 -1.33 -15.93 3.48
CA PRO A 362 -0.49 -15.80 4.63
C PRO A 362 0.90 -15.35 4.14
N ALA A 363 1.34 -14.17 4.55
CA ALA A 363 2.69 -13.72 4.24
C ALA A 363 3.71 -14.56 5.04
N ASN A 364 4.52 -15.31 4.35
CA ASN A 364 5.68 -15.98 4.96
C ASN A 364 6.88 -15.02 4.85
N ASN A 365 7.41 -14.57 5.99
CA ASN A 365 8.47 -13.55 6.06
C ASN A 365 8.14 -12.27 5.24
N GLY A 366 6.84 -11.94 5.18
CA GLY A 366 6.37 -10.76 4.45
C GLY A 366 6.47 -10.83 2.93
N CYS A 367 6.68 -12.01 2.36
CA CYS A 367 6.65 -12.27 0.92
C CYS A 367 5.45 -13.14 0.55
N MET A 368 4.80 -12.79 -0.55
CA MET A 368 3.80 -13.65 -1.19
C MET A 368 4.54 -14.73 -1.99
N ASN A 369 4.63 -15.94 -1.44
CA ASN A 369 5.36 -17.04 -2.10
C ASN A 369 4.71 -17.50 -3.41
N THR A 370 3.42 -17.24 -3.58
CA THR A 370 2.70 -17.45 -4.83
C THR A 370 1.65 -16.37 -5.02
N LEU A 371 1.39 -16.02 -6.28
CA LEU A 371 0.24 -15.20 -6.70
C LEU A 371 -0.77 -16.03 -7.49
N ASP A 372 -0.58 -17.35 -7.60
CA ASP A 372 -1.55 -18.26 -8.18
C ASP A 372 -2.76 -18.49 -7.26
N LEU A 373 -3.93 -18.67 -7.86
CA LEU A 373 -5.14 -19.10 -7.15
C LEU A 373 -5.06 -20.60 -6.91
N VAL A 374 -4.65 -21.01 -5.71
CA VAL A 374 -4.39 -22.41 -5.36
C VAL A 374 -4.99 -22.79 -4.01
N GLU A 375 -5.29 -24.06 -3.85
CA GLU A 375 -5.61 -24.74 -2.60
C GLU A 375 -4.55 -25.81 -2.30
N ASP A 376 -4.36 -26.17 -1.03
CA ASP A 376 -3.42 -27.20 -0.56
C ASP A 376 -1.95 -26.94 -0.97
N LEU A 377 -1.52 -25.69 -0.95
CA LEU A 377 -0.13 -25.33 -1.20
C LEU A 377 0.65 -25.22 0.11
N GLU A 378 1.66 -26.07 0.28
CA GLU A 378 2.58 -25.99 1.42
C GLU A 378 3.95 -25.47 0.99
N VAL A 379 4.52 -24.58 1.80
CA VAL A 379 5.89 -24.08 1.61
C VAL A 379 6.72 -24.22 2.89
N ALA A 380 8.03 -24.31 2.73
CA ALA A 380 8.95 -24.36 3.86
C ALA A 380 8.90 -23.10 4.70
N GLU A 381 8.84 -23.26 6.01
CA GLU A 381 8.98 -22.16 6.96
C GLU A 381 10.43 -21.67 7.05
N TYR A 382 10.57 -20.38 7.39
CA TYR A 382 11.84 -19.74 7.63
C TYR A 382 11.85 -19.09 9.02
N ASP A 383 12.95 -19.26 9.73
CA ASP A 383 13.23 -18.48 10.93
C ASP A 383 13.45 -17.01 10.54
N THR A 384 12.69 -16.10 11.16
CA THR A 384 12.70 -14.68 10.82
C THR A 384 14.01 -13.99 11.22
N ASN A 385 14.71 -14.49 12.23
CA ASN A 385 15.95 -13.90 12.74
C ASN A 385 17.18 -14.36 11.96
N THR A 386 17.19 -15.63 11.56
CA THR A 386 18.33 -16.22 10.83
C THR A 386 18.15 -16.26 9.33
N GLY A 387 16.89 -16.23 8.83
CA GLY A 387 16.56 -16.46 7.44
C GLY A 387 16.77 -17.91 6.97
N MET A 388 16.95 -18.85 7.91
CA MET A 388 17.15 -20.27 7.60
C MET A 388 15.83 -21.03 7.62
N LYS A 389 15.75 -22.12 6.84
CA LYS A 389 14.60 -23.03 6.88
C LYS A 389 14.53 -23.69 8.26
N THR A 390 13.35 -23.70 8.88
CA THR A 390 13.10 -24.33 10.18
C THR A 390 12.88 -25.83 10.10
N GLY A 391 12.53 -26.34 8.89
CA GLY A 391 12.08 -27.71 8.69
C GLY A 391 10.55 -27.87 8.84
N GLY A 392 9.84 -26.81 9.26
CA GLY A 392 8.37 -26.73 9.25
C GLY A 392 7.82 -26.43 7.87
N MET A 393 6.49 -26.64 7.72
CA MET A 393 5.73 -26.32 6.51
C MET A 393 4.56 -25.42 6.88
N THR A 394 4.31 -24.41 6.05
CA THR A 394 3.17 -23.49 6.19
C THR A 394 2.21 -23.68 5.02
N ASP A 395 0.92 -23.80 5.32
CA ASP A 395 -0.14 -23.80 4.30
C ASP A 395 -0.28 -22.40 3.68
N LEU A 396 -0.10 -22.34 2.37
CA LEU A 396 -0.25 -21.13 1.56
C LEU A 396 -1.46 -21.20 0.62
N THR A 397 -2.51 -21.88 1.00
CA THR A 397 -3.78 -21.78 0.29
C THR A 397 -4.15 -20.33 0.07
N THR A 398 -4.41 -19.93 -1.16
CA THR A 398 -4.82 -18.58 -1.53
C THR A 398 -6.31 -18.48 -1.82
N LEU A 399 -6.91 -19.55 -2.30
CA LEU A 399 -8.32 -19.63 -2.64
C LEU A 399 -8.81 -21.08 -2.53
N MET A 400 -9.75 -21.33 -1.63
CA MET A 400 -10.39 -22.65 -1.50
C MET A 400 -11.36 -22.92 -2.65
N ASP A 401 -11.54 -24.19 -2.96
CA ASP A 401 -12.52 -24.68 -3.94
C ASP A 401 -12.37 -24.11 -5.37
N VAL A 402 -11.20 -23.61 -5.73
CA VAL A 402 -10.95 -22.96 -7.03
C VAL A 402 -11.42 -23.77 -8.24
N LYS A 403 -11.42 -25.10 -8.13
CA LYS A 403 -11.91 -26.02 -9.18
C LYS A 403 -13.43 -25.91 -9.44
N LYS A 404 -14.21 -25.45 -8.43
CA LYS A 404 -15.65 -25.22 -8.57
C LYS A 404 -15.98 -24.10 -9.57
N ILE A 405 -15.09 -23.08 -9.71
CA ILE A 405 -15.26 -21.99 -10.68
C ILE A 405 -15.48 -22.53 -12.08
N LYS A 406 -14.58 -23.39 -12.55
CA LYS A 406 -14.70 -24.05 -13.85
C LYS A 406 -15.97 -24.91 -13.98
N LYS A 407 -16.37 -25.59 -12.89
CA LYS A 407 -17.58 -26.41 -12.86
C LYS A 407 -18.83 -25.58 -13.04
N TYR A 408 -18.95 -24.46 -12.32
CA TYR A 408 -20.10 -23.56 -12.41
C TYR A 408 -20.19 -22.87 -13.76
N ALA A 409 -19.05 -22.38 -14.29
CA ALA A 409 -18.99 -21.81 -15.62
C ALA A 409 -19.47 -22.78 -16.71
N LYS A 410 -18.99 -24.03 -16.70
CA LYS A 410 -19.46 -25.06 -17.65
C LYS A 410 -20.96 -25.31 -17.54
N ALA A 411 -21.50 -25.32 -16.33
CA ALA A 411 -22.92 -25.58 -16.11
C ALA A 411 -23.81 -24.48 -16.66
N VAL A 412 -23.49 -23.22 -16.43
CA VAL A 412 -24.27 -22.06 -16.90
C VAL A 412 -24.12 -21.84 -18.40
N HIS A 413 -22.89 -21.95 -18.94
CA HIS A 413 -22.64 -21.79 -20.37
C HIS A 413 -23.33 -22.86 -21.22
N ALA A 414 -23.51 -24.08 -20.69
CA ALA A 414 -24.27 -25.13 -21.37
C ALA A 414 -25.73 -24.75 -21.64
N ASN A 415 -26.29 -23.84 -20.88
CA ASN A 415 -27.65 -23.28 -21.01
C ASN A 415 -27.71 -21.90 -21.67
N GLY A 416 -26.57 -21.41 -22.19
CA GLY A 416 -26.48 -20.08 -22.81
C GLY A 416 -26.44 -18.93 -21.82
N GLY A 417 -26.25 -19.21 -20.52
CA GLY A 417 -26.08 -18.18 -19.50
C GLY A 417 -24.64 -17.65 -19.43
N VAL A 418 -24.39 -16.74 -18.50
CA VAL A 418 -23.13 -15.98 -18.38
C VAL A 418 -22.52 -16.09 -16.96
N VAL A 419 -21.22 -15.87 -16.88
CA VAL A 419 -20.47 -15.82 -15.60
C VAL A 419 -19.97 -14.38 -15.38
N ILE A 420 -20.35 -13.80 -14.26
CA ILE A 420 -19.89 -12.49 -13.80
C ILE A 420 -19.10 -12.70 -12.52
N CYS A 421 -17.90 -12.11 -12.44
CA CYS A 421 -17.07 -12.17 -11.25
C CYS A 421 -16.94 -10.79 -10.61
N SER A 422 -17.28 -10.72 -9.32
CA SER A 422 -16.85 -9.66 -8.40
C SER A 422 -15.54 -10.10 -7.77
N LEU A 423 -14.43 -9.45 -8.14
CA LEU A 423 -13.10 -9.79 -7.66
C LEU A 423 -12.60 -8.73 -6.67
N THR A 424 -12.36 -9.11 -5.43
CA THR A 424 -11.62 -8.26 -4.48
C THR A 424 -10.14 -8.51 -4.65
N LEU A 425 -9.40 -7.48 -5.10
CA LEU A 425 -7.99 -7.57 -5.45
C LEU A 425 -7.12 -7.05 -4.30
N SER A 426 -6.66 -7.94 -3.42
CA SER A 426 -5.73 -7.63 -2.32
C SER A 426 -4.27 -7.66 -2.75
N ALA A 427 -3.97 -8.25 -3.90
CA ALA A 427 -2.63 -8.38 -4.47
C ALA A 427 -2.74 -8.53 -6.00
N PRO A 428 -1.63 -8.39 -6.76
CA PRO A 428 -1.65 -8.61 -8.21
C PRO A 428 -1.69 -10.11 -8.56
N TRP A 429 -2.83 -10.76 -8.28
CA TRP A 429 -3.05 -12.18 -8.48
C TRP A 429 -2.94 -12.61 -9.95
N ILE A 430 -2.48 -13.86 -10.18
CA ILE A 430 -2.47 -14.53 -11.47
C ILE A 430 -3.86 -15.12 -11.72
N LEU A 431 -4.59 -14.57 -12.69
CA LEU A 431 -5.99 -14.89 -12.90
C LEU A 431 -6.25 -16.05 -13.89
N THR A 432 -5.26 -16.84 -14.26
CA THR A 432 -5.38 -17.93 -15.24
C THR A 432 -6.40 -19.02 -14.89
N LYS A 433 -6.74 -19.16 -13.61
CA LYS A 433 -7.76 -20.10 -13.11
C LYS A 433 -9.14 -19.46 -12.91
N LEU A 434 -9.28 -18.18 -13.17
CA LEU A 434 -10.52 -17.40 -13.02
C LEU A 434 -10.94 -16.75 -14.34
N GLU A 435 -10.07 -15.93 -14.93
CA GLU A 435 -10.36 -15.09 -16.09
C GLU A 435 -10.96 -15.86 -17.28
N PRO A 436 -10.45 -17.05 -17.70
CA PRO A 436 -10.98 -17.78 -18.86
C PRO A 436 -12.42 -18.29 -18.69
N TYR A 437 -12.92 -18.31 -17.47
CA TYR A 437 -14.24 -18.82 -17.13
C TYR A 437 -15.28 -17.73 -16.90
N CYS A 438 -14.87 -16.46 -16.87
CA CYS A 438 -15.73 -15.31 -16.63
C CYS A 438 -16.00 -14.55 -17.91
N ASP A 439 -17.25 -14.15 -18.15
CA ASP A 439 -17.66 -13.28 -19.25
C ASP A 439 -17.47 -11.81 -18.90
N ALA A 440 -17.64 -11.46 -17.61
CA ALA A 440 -17.27 -10.15 -17.08
C ALA A 440 -16.55 -10.27 -15.73
N ILE A 441 -15.62 -9.36 -15.47
CA ILE A 441 -14.89 -9.25 -14.20
C ILE A 441 -14.92 -7.79 -13.75
N LEU A 442 -15.56 -7.56 -12.62
CA LEU A 442 -15.58 -6.27 -11.92
C LEU A 442 -14.65 -6.38 -10.72
N VAL A 443 -13.66 -5.48 -10.65
CA VAL A 443 -12.65 -5.47 -9.58
C VAL A 443 -12.97 -4.36 -8.58
N ASN A 444 -12.81 -4.69 -7.29
CA ASN A 444 -12.70 -3.76 -6.18
C ASN A 444 -11.44 -4.06 -5.35
N PHE A 445 -10.98 -3.08 -4.54
CA PHE A 445 -9.70 -3.18 -3.81
C PHE A 445 -9.87 -3.25 -2.31
N ALA A 446 -11.05 -2.96 -1.79
CA ALA A 446 -11.34 -3.00 -0.36
C ALA A 446 -12.80 -3.30 -0.10
N SER A 447 -13.08 -3.83 1.07
CA SER A 447 -14.41 -3.91 1.62
C SER A 447 -14.78 -2.55 2.22
N VAL A 448 -15.78 -1.87 1.68
CA VAL A 448 -16.34 -0.64 2.26
C VAL A 448 -16.90 -0.90 3.68
N THR A 449 -17.23 -2.14 3.98
CA THR A 449 -17.68 -2.57 5.33
C THR A 449 -16.60 -2.46 6.41
N GLU A 450 -15.31 -2.34 6.03
CA GLU A 450 -14.20 -2.12 6.97
C GLU A 450 -14.00 -0.64 7.33
N LEU A 451 -14.70 0.28 6.68
CA LEU A 451 -14.76 1.68 7.13
C LEU A 451 -15.70 1.75 8.35
N ALA A 452 -15.15 1.46 9.51
CA ALA A 452 -15.88 1.52 10.78
C ALA A 452 -16.55 2.88 10.95
N GLY A 453 -17.89 2.90 11.02
CA GLY A 453 -18.70 4.10 11.22
C GLY A 453 -19.51 4.55 10.01
N LEU A 454 -19.40 3.90 8.84
CA LEU A 454 -20.38 4.11 7.78
C LEU A 454 -21.67 3.40 8.19
N SER A 455 -22.76 4.15 8.17
CA SER A 455 -24.10 3.63 8.44
C SER A 455 -24.41 2.45 7.52
N GLU A 456 -25.25 1.53 7.95
CA GLU A 456 -25.64 0.27 7.29
C GLU A 456 -26.20 0.42 5.85
N LEU A 457 -26.13 1.61 5.26
CA LEU A 457 -26.96 2.01 4.12
C LEU A 457 -26.45 1.58 2.75
N VAL A 458 -25.12 1.43 2.53
CA VAL A 458 -24.60 1.05 1.20
C VAL A 458 -23.41 0.09 1.36
N THR A 459 -23.56 -1.12 0.87
CA THR A 459 -22.49 -2.11 0.83
C THR A 459 -21.73 -2.05 -0.50
N ILE A 460 -20.54 -2.67 -0.56
CA ILE A 460 -19.81 -2.83 -1.83
C ILE A 460 -20.63 -3.62 -2.86
N THR A 461 -21.47 -4.57 -2.42
CA THR A 461 -22.37 -5.32 -3.30
C THR A 461 -23.43 -4.43 -3.92
N ASP A 462 -23.96 -3.46 -3.18
CA ASP A 462 -24.94 -2.49 -3.70
C ASP A 462 -24.31 -1.59 -4.78
N LEU A 463 -23.06 -1.13 -4.57
CA LEU A 463 -22.32 -0.34 -5.57
C LEU A 463 -21.99 -1.19 -6.81
N GLN A 464 -21.57 -2.42 -6.62
CA GLN A 464 -21.28 -3.33 -7.72
C GLN A 464 -22.54 -3.64 -8.53
N LEU A 465 -23.70 -3.84 -7.88
CA LEU A 465 -24.95 -4.02 -8.59
C LEU A 465 -25.32 -2.79 -9.45
N GLN A 466 -25.03 -1.58 -8.97
CA GLN A 466 -25.25 -0.36 -9.79
C GLN A 466 -24.37 -0.35 -11.04
N VAL A 467 -23.14 -0.88 -10.98
CA VAL A 467 -22.29 -1.08 -12.17
C VAL A 467 -22.86 -2.19 -13.05
N LEU A 468 -23.29 -3.32 -12.48
CA LEU A 468 -23.86 -4.44 -13.23
C LEU A 468 -25.12 -4.04 -13.99
N SER A 469 -25.97 -3.19 -13.40
CA SER A 469 -27.19 -2.66 -14.01
C SER A 469 -26.95 -1.49 -14.98
N GLY A 470 -25.75 -0.92 -15.01
CA GLY A 470 -25.42 0.26 -15.82
C GLY A 470 -25.84 1.60 -15.21
N ALA A 471 -26.31 1.62 -13.98
CA ALA A 471 -26.60 2.87 -13.26
C ALA A 471 -25.32 3.68 -12.98
N ILE A 472 -24.18 3.01 -12.82
CA ILE A 472 -22.86 3.61 -12.66
C ILE A 472 -21.92 3.05 -13.73
N MET A 473 -21.14 3.95 -14.36
CA MET A 473 -20.04 3.58 -15.24
C MET A 473 -18.76 3.49 -14.41
N PRO A 474 -18.08 2.33 -14.35
CA PRO A 474 -16.80 2.21 -13.64
C PRO A 474 -15.71 3.02 -14.36
N THR A 475 -15.00 3.84 -13.62
CA THR A 475 -13.94 4.72 -14.16
C THR A 475 -12.54 4.38 -13.62
N GLY A 476 -12.45 3.51 -12.64
CA GLY A 476 -11.19 3.06 -12.05
C GLY A 476 -10.30 2.36 -13.08
N LYS A 477 -8.99 2.43 -12.85
CA LYS A 477 -7.99 1.67 -13.63
C LYS A 477 -7.07 0.94 -12.67
N LEU A 478 -6.63 -0.25 -13.06
CA LEU A 478 -5.70 -1.01 -12.24
C LEU A 478 -4.43 -0.17 -11.94
N PRO A 479 -4.05 -0.07 -10.66
CA PRO A 479 -2.83 0.63 -10.25
C PRO A 479 -1.56 -0.19 -10.48
N VAL A 480 -1.72 -1.46 -10.83
CA VAL A 480 -0.65 -2.45 -11.02
C VAL A 480 -0.95 -3.34 -12.20
N THR A 481 0.09 -3.86 -12.82
CA THR A 481 -0.02 -4.90 -13.83
C THR A 481 -0.18 -6.26 -13.17
N LEU A 482 -1.13 -7.06 -13.66
CA LEU A 482 -1.31 -8.43 -13.19
C LEU A 482 -0.33 -9.38 -13.93
N PRO A 483 0.43 -10.21 -13.20
CA PRO A 483 1.33 -11.17 -13.83
C PRO A 483 0.56 -12.25 -14.59
N SER A 484 1.13 -12.71 -15.71
CA SER A 484 0.48 -13.72 -16.55
C SER A 484 0.71 -15.16 -16.09
N CYS A 485 1.78 -15.41 -15.31
CA CYS A 485 2.10 -16.73 -14.75
C CYS A 485 3.21 -16.62 -13.70
N THR A 486 3.38 -17.67 -12.89
CA THR A 486 4.42 -17.76 -11.85
C THR A 486 5.84 -17.68 -12.42
N ALA A 487 6.10 -18.27 -13.59
CA ALA A 487 7.43 -18.22 -14.22
C ALA A 487 7.90 -16.78 -14.55
N VAL A 488 6.99 -15.84 -14.75
CA VAL A 488 7.31 -14.42 -14.91
C VAL A 488 7.86 -13.84 -13.61
N LEU A 489 7.34 -14.27 -12.47
CA LEU A 489 7.78 -13.78 -11.15
C LEU A 489 9.19 -14.25 -10.77
N GLU A 490 9.60 -15.43 -11.23
CA GLU A 490 10.92 -15.99 -10.94
C GLU A 490 12.06 -15.28 -11.68
N VAL A 491 11.73 -14.66 -12.81
CA VAL A 491 12.66 -13.87 -13.63
C VAL A 491 12.41 -12.37 -13.51
N THR A 492 11.49 -11.97 -12.64
CA THR A 492 11.13 -10.57 -12.41
C THR A 492 12.30 -9.85 -11.77
N ASP A 493 12.82 -8.90 -12.51
CA ASP A 493 13.75 -7.91 -12.01
C ASP A 493 12.92 -6.74 -11.48
N THR A 494 13.17 -6.32 -10.24
CA THR A 494 12.41 -5.25 -9.56
C THR A 494 12.27 -3.94 -10.36
N GLU A 495 13.00 -3.82 -11.47
CA GLU A 495 13.11 -2.62 -12.29
C GLU A 495 12.60 -2.80 -13.72
N ILE A 496 12.77 -3.99 -14.30
CA ILE A 496 12.47 -4.21 -15.72
C ILE A 496 11.02 -4.58 -15.96
N ASP A 497 10.38 -5.22 -15.00
CA ASP A 497 9.06 -5.80 -15.23
C ASP A 497 7.91 -4.82 -15.04
N ALA A 498 8.07 -3.76 -14.27
CA ALA A 498 7.14 -2.63 -14.30
C ALA A 498 6.98 -2.07 -15.73
N VAL A 499 8.06 -2.02 -16.50
CA VAL A 499 8.06 -1.58 -17.91
C VAL A 499 7.52 -2.66 -18.85
N ARG A 500 7.92 -3.92 -18.70
CA ARG A 500 7.48 -5.03 -19.56
C ARG A 500 6.02 -5.40 -19.32
N LEU A 501 5.56 -5.34 -18.09
CA LEU A 501 4.18 -5.60 -17.74
C LEU A 501 3.27 -4.48 -18.26
N SER A 502 3.70 -3.21 -18.22
CA SER A 502 2.95 -2.09 -18.80
C SER A 502 2.74 -2.18 -20.30
N GLN A 503 3.71 -2.77 -21.03
CA GLN A 503 3.60 -2.98 -22.50
C GLN A 503 2.61 -4.10 -22.88
N ARG A 504 2.23 -4.98 -21.94
CA ARG A 504 1.22 -6.03 -22.16
C ARG A 504 -0.20 -5.60 -21.82
N ARG A 505 -0.42 -4.40 -21.26
CA ARG A 505 -1.75 -3.79 -20.99
C ARG A 505 -2.67 -3.69 -22.21
N ALA A 506 -2.15 -3.83 -23.42
CA ALA A 506 -2.93 -3.67 -24.66
C ALA A 506 -3.60 -4.96 -25.17
N ARG A 507 -3.64 -6.07 -24.40
CA ARG A 507 -4.12 -7.38 -24.88
C ARG A 507 -5.03 -8.15 -23.92
N LEU A 508 -5.67 -7.48 -22.96
CA LEU A 508 -6.81 -8.05 -22.24
C LEU A 508 -8.08 -7.33 -22.63
#